data_a5c3bb1b1c69a8e999868ccbbdcdd168
#
_entry.id   a5c3bb1b1c69a8e999868ccbbdcdd168
#
_cell.length_a   1.000
_cell.length_b   1.000
_cell.length_c   1.000
_cell.angle_alpha   90.00
_cell.angle_beta   90.00
_cell.angle_gamma   90.00
#
_symmetry.space_group_name_H-M   'P 1'
#
loop_
_entity.id
_entity.type
_entity.pdbx_description
1 polymer ?
#
loop_
_entity_poly.entity_id
_entity_poly.type
_entity_poly.pdbx_seq_one_letter_code
_entity_poly.pdbx_strand_id
1 'polypeptide(L)'
;MVLLNKPTPTLNSVPFRAANFSSLIEALDYAAQGDTGANFYSGKGELYAALGYAQLREEAIAIAQRLLGLGLEKGDRVALVAETHPDFLSLFFGCQYAGMVPVALPIVANLSGHSAYVEHLRGLLENCDAKIVASSPDFLTIVEEASRNLDLRFTGDLAKLSAMPVADVELPTIKPDDVAYIQYTSGSTCFPRGVVITQRSVMSNLGGIVRDGLKLRESDRFLSWLPFYHDMGMVGLVLVPMASQTSVDYLETREFVKRPRMWLRLMSETGATISFSPAFGYQLCMSRLRPGQAAEYDLSRWRIAGVGAEMIRPVTLERFSRTLKDSGFNKKAFLSCYGMAEASLAISFAPLDERPRTDWIDIEQIARCGKAMPINNSTPESRVKGFMLCGKPLPEYDVEIRGEQGEVLQERHCGVIYVRGQSVMSGYYNAPDKTAETLSSDGWLDTGDLGYMLDGQLVIIGRKKDLIIINGRNISPQDIEYVAEKQPEIRLGDALAFAVPASDDSETSVLVVEYRETDTEKRTELRERLSMQIRQEIGVDCFVELVPINTLPSTSSGKPSRSKARLQFLERIKDHEEAQGAVA
;
A
#
# COMPACT_ATOMS: atom_id res chain seq x y z
N MET A 1 -10.07 -0.17 -30.43
CA MET A 1 -8.70 -0.01 -29.90
C MET A 1 -7.87 -1.20 -30.35
N VAL A 2 -6.82 -1.03 -31.17
CA VAL A 2 -5.96 -2.14 -31.58
C VAL A 2 -4.78 -2.18 -30.65
N LEU A 3 -4.88 -3.00 -29.60
CA LEU A 3 -3.75 -3.26 -28.73
C LEU A 3 -2.75 -4.16 -29.46
N LEU A 4 -1.48 -3.78 -29.45
CA LEU A 4 -0.42 -4.58 -30.04
C LEU A 4 -0.17 -5.82 -29.17
N ASN A 5 -0.16 -7.02 -29.75
CA ASN A 5 0.17 -8.28 -29.07
C ASN A 5 1.68 -8.49 -28.85
N LYS A 6 2.46 -7.42 -28.80
CA LYS A 6 3.89 -7.50 -28.53
C LYS A 6 4.20 -6.62 -27.31
N PRO A 7 5.03 -7.11 -26.39
CA PRO A 7 5.41 -6.30 -25.23
C PRO A 7 6.21 -5.07 -25.69
N THR A 8 6.04 -3.96 -24.97
CA THR A 8 6.84 -2.75 -25.17
C THR A 8 8.32 -3.04 -24.86
N PRO A 9 9.27 -2.40 -25.54
CA PRO A 9 10.69 -2.64 -25.35
C PRO A 9 11.18 -2.25 -23.97
N THR A 10 12.32 -2.77 -23.55
CA THR A 10 12.98 -2.40 -22.29
C THR A 10 13.77 -1.10 -22.48
N LEU A 11 14.47 -0.97 -23.59
CA LEU A 11 15.25 0.24 -23.90
C LEU A 11 14.39 1.22 -24.69
N ASN A 12 14.47 2.49 -24.30
CA ASN A 12 13.74 3.56 -24.95
C ASN A 12 14.59 4.25 -26.03
N SER A 13 13.95 4.81 -27.05
CA SER A 13 14.61 5.59 -28.10
C SER A 13 14.90 7.05 -27.70
N VAL A 14 14.29 7.56 -26.62
CA VAL A 14 14.55 8.91 -26.11
C VAL A 14 15.53 8.88 -24.94
N PRO A 15 16.35 9.94 -24.75
CA PRO A 15 17.27 10.04 -23.63
C PRO A 15 16.56 9.91 -22.28
N PHE A 16 17.22 9.24 -21.32
CA PHE A 16 16.70 9.09 -19.98
C PHE A 16 16.63 10.44 -19.23
N ARG A 17 15.48 10.73 -18.64
CA ARG A 17 15.26 11.86 -17.72
C ARG A 17 14.77 11.34 -16.36
N ALA A 18 15.43 11.77 -15.31
CA ALA A 18 15.15 11.32 -13.93
C ALA A 18 13.92 12.01 -13.32
N ALA A 19 12.78 11.93 -13.97
CA ALA A 19 11.49 12.50 -13.57
C ALA A 19 11.52 14.02 -13.24
N ASN A 20 12.41 14.77 -13.89
CA ASN A 20 12.56 16.21 -13.69
C ASN A 20 11.60 17.00 -14.62
N PHE A 21 10.31 16.91 -14.36
CA PHE A 21 9.24 17.57 -15.08
C PHE A 21 8.40 18.43 -14.13
N SER A 22 7.66 19.39 -14.67
CA SER A 22 6.80 20.27 -13.87
C SER A 22 5.42 19.68 -13.57
N SER A 23 5.01 18.67 -14.35
CA SER A 23 3.70 18.02 -14.23
C SER A 23 3.72 16.60 -14.80
N LEU A 24 2.68 15.83 -14.47
CA LEU A 24 2.48 14.48 -15.01
C LEU A 24 2.25 14.49 -16.53
N ILE A 25 1.60 15.53 -17.07
CA ILE A 25 1.39 15.62 -18.52
C ILE A 25 2.70 15.94 -19.27
N GLU A 26 3.55 16.81 -18.74
CA GLU A 26 4.89 17.05 -19.33
C GLU A 26 5.73 15.76 -19.32
N ALA A 27 5.64 14.97 -18.24
CA ALA A 27 6.33 13.69 -18.16
C ALA A 27 5.81 12.69 -19.20
N LEU A 28 4.48 12.60 -19.40
CA LEU A 28 3.88 11.73 -20.41
C LEU A 28 4.19 12.23 -21.82
N ASP A 29 4.13 13.54 -22.09
CA ASP A 29 4.49 14.13 -23.38
C ASP A 29 5.93 13.79 -23.79
N TYR A 30 6.84 13.72 -22.81
CA TYR A 30 8.22 13.31 -23.04
C TYR A 30 8.34 11.80 -23.28
N ALA A 31 7.72 10.98 -22.42
CA ALA A 31 7.75 9.52 -22.55
C ALA A 31 7.10 9.04 -23.85
N ALA A 32 6.09 9.76 -24.33
CA ALA A 32 5.37 9.46 -25.59
C ALA A 32 6.21 9.65 -26.86
N GLN A 33 7.38 10.27 -26.77
CA GLN A 33 8.30 10.38 -27.89
C GLN A 33 9.13 9.10 -28.11
N GLY A 34 9.08 8.17 -27.15
CA GLY A 34 9.82 6.92 -27.18
C GLY A 34 8.94 5.69 -27.38
N ASP A 35 9.54 4.50 -27.19
CA ASP A 35 8.94 3.21 -27.53
C ASP A 35 8.43 2.43 -26.31
N THR A 36 8.70 2.91 -25.09
CA THR A 36 8.33 2.23 -23.83
C THR A 36 6.85 2.39 -23.49
N GLY A 37 6.37 1.65 -22.48
CA GLY A 37 4.97 1.68 -22.07
C GLY A 37 4.59 0.58 -21.10
N ALA A 38 3.30 0.33 -20.98
CA ALA A 38 2.68 -0.61 -20.07
C ALA A 38 2.22 -1.88 -20.79
N ASN A 39 2.49 -3.05 -20.18
CA ASN A 39 2.03 -4.35 -20.65
C ASN A 39 1.14 -4.99 -19.61
N PHE A 40 0.11 -5.70 -20.03
CA PHE A 40 -0.87 -6.32 -19.14
C PHE A 40 -0.94 -7.82 -19.39
N TYR A 41 -0.72 -8.61 -18.34
CA TYR A 41 -0.67 -10.06 -18.37
C TYR A 41 -1.84 -10.70 -17.64
N SER A 42 -2.40 -11.73 -18.27
CA SER A 42 -3.43 -12.57 -17.65
C SER A 42 -2.86 -13.41 -16.50
N GLY A 43 -3.71 -14.00 -15.68
CA GLY A 43 -3.32 -14.97 -14.65
C GLY A 43 -2.66 -16.25 -15.17
N LYS A 44 -2.59 -16.45 -16.51
CA LYS A 44 -1.82 -17.51 -17.16
C LYS A 44 -0.44 -17.05 -17.62
N GLY A 45 -0.13 -15.76 -17.50
CA GLY A 45 1.10 -15.14 -18.00
C GLY A 45 1.05 -14.78 -19.49
N GLU A 46 -0.14 -14.72 -20.09
CA GLU A 46 -0.32 -14.33 -21.48
C GLU A 46 -0.46 -12.81 -21.59
N LEU A 47 0.31 -12.17 -22.46
CA LEU A 47 0.16 -10.76 -22.77
C LEU A 47 -1.18 -10.53 -23.50
N TYR A 48 -2.12 -9.81 -22.87
CA TYR A 48 -3.40 -9.51 -23.51
C TYR A 48 -3.53 -8.06 -23.98
N ALA A 49 -2.73 -7.14 -23.43
CA ALA A 49 -2.68 -5.75 -23.85
C ALA A 49 -1.28 -5.17 -23.73
N ALA A 50 -0.89 -4.33 -24.67
CA ALA A 50 0.30 -3.49 -24.61
C ALA A 50 -0.10 -2.05 -25.00
N LEU A 51 0.23 -1.10 -24.12
CA LEU A 51 -0.12 0.31 -24.25
C LEU A 51 1.16 1.15 -24.19
N GLY A 52 1.71 1.48 -25.35
CA GLY A 52 2.85 2.40 -25.47
C GLY A 52 2.50 3.79 -24.95
N TYR A 53 3.48 4.51 -24.39
CA TYR A 53 3.21 5.87 -23.87
C TYR A 53 2.75 6.85 -24.97
N ALA A 54 3.17 6.66 -26.22
CA ALA A 54 2.66 7.42 -27.36
C ALA A 54 1.14 7.22 -27.54
N GLN A 55 0.69 5.96 -27.56
CA GLN A 55 -0.72 5.62 -27.66
C GLN A 55 -1.51 6.11 -26.43
N LEU A 56 -0.97 5.92 -25.22
CA LEU A 56 -1.58 6.41 -24.00
C LEU A 56 -1.82 7.92 -24.05
N ARG A 57 -0.85 8.69 -24.54
CA ARG A 57 -0.97 10.13 -24.73
C ARG A 57 -2.10 10.51 -25.70
N GLU A 58 -2.14 9.88 -26.85
CA GLU A 58 -3.19 10.13 -27.86
C GLU A 58 -4.59 9.85 -27.31
N GLU A 59 -4.76 8.70 -26.65
CA GLU A 59 -6.02 8.32 -26.01
C GLU A 59 -6.41 9.30 -24.91
N ALA A 60 -5.46 9.68 -24.05
CA ALA A 60 -5.67 10.62 -22.95
C ALA A 60 -6.13 12.00 -23.43
N ILE A 61 -5.53 12.53 -24.50
CA ILE A 61 -5.96 13.81 -25.10
C ILE A 61 -7.39 13.70 -25.65
N ALA A 62 -7.71 12.63 -26.35
CA ALA A 62 -9.05 12.42 -26.88
C ALA A 62 -10.10 12.25 -25.76
N ILE A 63 -9.74 11.61 -24.65
CA ILE A 63 -10.58 11.52 -23.44
C ILE A 63 -10.75 12.90 -22.82
N ALA A 64 -9.67 13.68 -22.66
CA ALA A 64 -9.72 15.02 -22.09
C ALA A 64 -10.70 15.93 -22.81
N GLN A 65 -10.66 15.93 -24.16
CA GLN A 65 -11.59 16.71 -24.99
C GLN A 65 -13.06 16.28 -24.81
N ARG A 66 -13.31 14.97 -24.64
CA ARG A 66 -14.67 14.46 -24.34
C ARG A 66 -15.15 14.88 -22.96
N LEU A 67 -14.28 14.80 -21.94
CA LEU A 67 -14.60 15.22 -20.57
C LEU A 67 -14.95 16.71 -20.52
N LEU A 68 -14.17 17.55 -21.19
CA LEU A 68 -14.48 18.99 -21.31
C LEU A 68 -15.78 19.22 -22.10
N GLY A 69 -16.08 18.41 -23.11
CA GLY A 69 -17.34 18.44 -23.86
C GLY A 69 -18.58 18.10 -23.03
N LEU A 70 -18.41 17.44 -21.88
CA LEU A 70 -19.51 17.22 -20.91
C LEU A 70 -19.79 18.43 -20.01
N GLY A 71 -19.09 19.55 -20.20
CA GLY A 71 -19.25 20.76 -19.43
C GLY A 71 -18.62 20.69 -18.04
N LEU A 72 -17.58 19.88 -17.88
CA LEU A 72 -16.78 19.82 -16.68
C LEU A 72 -15.74 20.95 -16.65
N GLU A 73 -15.41 21.39 -15.46
CA GLU A 73 -14.44 22.44 -15.24
C GLU A 73 -13.14 21.90 -14.61
N LYS A 74 -12.06 22.66 -14.76
CA LYS A 74 -10.79 22.37 -14.13
C LYS A 74 -10.98 22.22 -12.60
N GLY A 75 -10.48 21.10 -12.05
CA GLY A 75 -10.63 20.78 -10.63
C GLY A 75 -11.83 19.88 -10.30
N ASP A 76 -12.73 19.61 -11.26
CA ASP A 76 -13.80 18.63 -11.05
C ASP A 76 -13.26 17.22 -10.83
N ARG A 77 -13.92 16.44 -9.96
CA ARG A 77 -13.50 15.11 -9.58
C ARG A 77 -14.09 14.06 -10.50
N VAL A 78 -13.22 13.21 -10.99
CA VAL A 78 -13.57 12.05 -11.83
C VAL A 78 -13.21 10.79 -11.05
N ALA A 79 -14.21 10.09 -10.56
CA ALA A 79 -14.06 8.85 -9.82
C ALA A 79 -13.77 7.70 -10.79
N LEU A 80 -12.67 6.98 -10.56
CA LEU A 80 -12.21 5.88 -11.40
C LEU A 80 -12.09 4.62 -10.57
N VAL A 81 -12.84 3.56 -10.90
CA VAL A 81 -12.60 2.23 -10.30
C VAL A 81 -11.23 1.74 -10.77
N ALA A 82 -10.30 1.63 -9.82
CA ALA A 82 -8.88 1.47 -10.11
C ALA A 82 -8.50 -0.01 -10.31
N GLU A 83 -9.03 -0.60 -11.36
CA GLU A 83 -8.65 -1.94 -11.82
C GLU A 83 -7.29 -1.90 -12.54
N THR A 84 -6.55 -3.02 -12.47
CA THR A 84 -5.30 -3.18 -13.23
C THR A 84 -5.66 -3.43 -14.70
N HIS A 85 -6.07 -2.39 -15.41
CA HIS A 85 -6.54 -2.42 -16.78
C HIS A 85 -6.02 -1.21 -17.58
N PRO A 86 -5.73 -1.32 -18.89
CA PRO A 86 -5.25 -0.19 -19.70
C PRO A 86 -6.22 1.01 -19.68
N ASP A 87 -7.53 0.77 -19.66
CA ASP A 87 -8.53 1.85 -19.64
C ASP A 87 -8.39 2.77 -18.43
N PHE A 88 -7.97 2.23 -17.26
CA PHE A 88 -7.71 3.05 -16.09
C PHE A 88 -6.59 4.06 -16.37
N LEU A 89 -5.50 3.64 -17.03
CA LEU A 89 -4.40 4.55 -17.37
C LEU A 89 -4.87 5.64 -18.34
N SER A 90 -5.60 5.26 -19.39
CA SER A 90 -6.11 6.20 -20.38
C SER A 90 -7.07 7.23 -19.75
N LEU A 91 -7.97 6.79 -18.87
CA LEU A 91 -8.89 7.67 -18.13
C LEU A 91 -8.15 8.57 -17.11
N PHE A 92 -7.19 8.01 -16.36
CA PHE A 92 -6.40 8.77 -15.40
C PHE A 92 -5.63 9.90 -16.07
N PHE A 93 -4.89 9.61 -17.14
CA PHE A 93 -4.15 10.64 -17.88
C PHE A 93 -5.07 11.56 -18.69
N GLY A 94 -6.24 11.08 -19.13
CA GLY A 94 -7.28 11.93 -19.71
C GLY A 94 -7.74 13.02 -18.73
N CYS A 95 -7.93 12.68 -17.46
CA CYS A 95 -8.21 13.65 -16.42
C CYS A 95 -7.07 14.66 -16.26
N GLN A 96 -5.80 14.20 -16.30
CA GLN A 96 -4.63 15.08 -16.18
C GLN A 96 -4.62 16.14 -17.30
N TYR A 97 -4.83 15.75 -18.57
CA TYR A 97 -4.89 16.69 -19.68
C TYR A 97 -6.10 17.62 -19.63
N ALA A 98 -7.22 17.16 -19.09
CA ALA A 98 -8.41 17.98 -18.90
C ALA A 98 -8.33 18.92 -17.67
N GLY A 99 -7.28 18.82 -16.87
CA GLY A 99 -7.15 19.56 -15.61
C GLY A 99 -8.15 19.13 -14.53
N MET A 100 -8.74 17.94 -14.69
CA MET A 100 -9.64 17.34 -13.71
C MET A 100 -8.88 16.50 -12.69
N VAL A 101 -9.53 16.22 -11.57
CA VAL A 101 -8.92 15.47 -10.46
C VAL A 101 -9.40 14.03 -10.49
N PRO A 102 -8.58 13.07 -10.98
CA PRO A 102 -8.92 11.66 -10.88
C PRO A 102 -8.86 11.20 -9.42
N VAL A 103 -9.86 10.40 -9.05
CA VAL A 103 -10.00 9.79 -7.73
C VAL A 103 -9.99 8.28 -7.90
N ALA A 104 -8.89 7.63 -7.53
CA ALA A 104 -8.75 6.18 -7.65
C ALA A 104 -9.55 5.46 -6.56
N LEU A 105 -10.63 4.79 -6.95
CA LEU A 105 -11.53 4.08 -6.03
C LEU A 105 -11.10 2.62 -5.85
N PRO A 106 -11.10 2.11 -4.60
CA PRO A 106 -10.66 0.76 -4.32
C PRO A 106 -11.64 -0.30 -4.83
N ILE A 107 -11.09 -1.46 -5.24
CA ILE A 107 -11.83 -2.67 -5.54
C ILE A 107 -11.84 -3.57 -4.30
N VAL A 108 -13.02 -3.96 -3.84
CA VAL A 108 -13.13 -4.91 -2.73
C VAL A 108 -12.90 -6.33 -3.23
N ALA A 109 -11.91 -7.02 -2.66
CA ALA A 109 -11.50 -8.36 -3.07
C ALA A 109 -12.57 -9.45 -2.82
N ASN A 110 -13.46 -9.25 -1.86
CA ASN A 110 -14.54 -10.17 -1.51
C ASN A 110 -15.92 -9.61 -1.87
N LEU A 111 -16.48 -10.06 -2.97
CA LEU A 111 -17.83 -9.73 -3.42
C LEU A 111 -18.95 -10.41 -2.57
N SER A 112 -18.61 -11.00 -1.42
CA SER A 112 -19.60 -11.61 -0.51
C SER A 112 -20.59 -10.60 0.11
N GLY A 113 -20.43 -9.31 -0.21
CA GLY A 113 -21.34 -8.25 0.19
C GLY A 113 -21.56 -7.26 -0.94
N HIS A 114 -22.22 -7.67 -2.07
CA HIS A 114 -22.53 -6.79 -3.20
C HIS A 114 -23.13 -5.45 -2.74
N SER A 115 -24.18 -5.50 -1.91
CA SER A 115 -24.83 -4.30 -1.36
C SER A 115 -23.87 -3.44 -0.53
N ALA A 116 -23.04 -4.07 0.30
CA ALA A 116 -22.07 -3.33 1.12
C ALA A 116 -21.00 -2.65 0.27
N TYR A 117 -20.58 -3.27 -0.84
CA TYR A 117 -19.65 -2.62 -1.76
C TYR A 117 -20.31 -1.47 -2.53
N VAL A 118 -21.56 -1.63 -2.97
CA VAL A 118 -22.34 -0.55 -3.61
C VAL A 118 -22.47 0.65 -2.68
N GLU A 119 -22.84 0.43 -1.41
CA GLU A 119 -22.95 1.50 -0.40
C GLU A 119 -21.60 2.17 -0.11
N HIS A 120 -20.55 1.36 0.04
CA HIS A 120 -19.20 1.90 0.24
C HIS A 120 -18.75 2.77 -0.94
N LEU A 121 -18.97 2.30 -2.17
CA LEU A 121 -18.65 3.04 -3.38
C LEU A 121 -19.46 4.34 -3.48
N ARG A 122 -20.77 4.30 -3.18
CA ARG A 122 -21.63 5.48 -3.11
C ARG A 122 -21.07 6.50 -2.12
N GLY A 123 -20.72 6.07 -0.91
CA GLY A 123 -20.14 6.97 0.09
C GLY A 123 -18.84 7.62 -0.37
N LEU A 124 -17.99 6.93 -1.14
CA LEU A 124 -16.79 7.51 -1.72
C LEU A 124 -17.11 8.53 -2.82
N LEU A 125 -18.12 8.26 -3.70
CA LEU A 125 -18.57 9.18 -4.73
C LEU A 125 -19.12 10.47 -4.14
N GLU A 126 -19.93 10.37 -3.08
CA GLU A 126 -20.47 11.52 -2.35
C GLU A 126 -19.35 12.30 -1.64
N ASN A 127 -18.44 11.60 -0.96
CA ASN A 127 -17.35 12.23 -0.21
C ASN A 127 -16.42 13.04 -1.11
N CYS A 128 -16.07 12.53 -2.32
CA CYS A 128 -15.22 13.28 -3.24
C CYS A 128 -16.01 14.27 -4.12
N ASP A 129 -17.32 14.40 -3.96
CA ASP A 129 -18.18 15.22 -4.81
C ASP A 129 -17.90 14.93 -6.30
N ALA A 130 -17.94 13.63 -6.66
CA ALA A 130 -17.65 13.19 -8.02
C ALA A 130 -18.64 13.81 -9.02
N LYS A 131 -18.13 14.24 -10.17
CA LYS A 131 -18.95 14.71 -11.31
C LYS A 131 -19.11 13.65 -12.38
N ILE A 132 -18.16 12.72 -12.40
CA ILE A 132 -18.14 11.55 -13.29
C ILE A 132 -17.73 10.32 -12.47
N VAL A 133 -18.26 9.17 -12.85
CA VAL A 133 -17.71 7.88 -12.44
C VAL A 133 -17.48 6.99 -13.67
N ALA A 134 -16.28 6.40 -13.74
CA ALA A 134 -15.93 5.46 -14.79
C ALA A 134 -15.27 4.19 -14.24
N SER A 135 -15.51 3.06 -14.93
CA SER A 135 -14.95 1.75 -14.58
C SER A 135 -14.64 0.95 -15.85
N SER A 136 -13.99 -0.20 -15.68
CA SER A 136 -14.01 -1.25 -16.70
C SER A 136 -15.42 -1.85 -16.85
N PRO A 137 -15.70 -2.57 -17.94
CA PRO A 137 -16.99 -3.23 -18.15
C PRO A 137 -17.40 -4.18 -17.00
N ASP A 138 -16.44 -4.82 -16.34
CA ASP A 138 -16.68 -5.80 -15.26
C ASP A 138 -17.32 -5.17 -14.00
N PHE A 139 -17.09 -3.88 -13.78
CA PHE A 139 -17.63 -3.13 -12.64
C PHE A 139 -18.81 -2.20 -12.99
N LEU A 140 -19.20 -2.14 -14.26
CA LEU A 140 -20.20 -1.17 -14.73
C LEU A 140 -21.54 -1.27 -13.99
N THR A 141 -22.06 -2.47 -13.78
CA THR A 141 -23.32 -2.69 -13.04
C THR A 141 -23.25 -2.16 -11.61
N ILE A 142 -22.15 -2.40 -10.92
CA ILE A 142 -21.95 -1.94 -9.54
C ILE A 142 -21.85 -0.41 -9.50
N VAL A 143 -21.14 0.18 -10.45
CA VAL A 143 -20.99 1.63 -10.56
C VAL A 143 -22.33 2.30 -10.86
N GLU A 144 -23.14 1.74 -11.77
CA GLU A 144 -24.47 2.22 -12.08
C GLU A 144 -25.43 2.15 -10.87
N GLU A 145 -25.33 1.09 -10.05
CA GLU A 145 -26.09 0.97 -8.82
C GLU A 145 -25.62 1.98 -7.76
N ALA A 146 -24.33 2.15 -7.57
CA ALA A 146 -23.76 3.09 -6.60
C ALA A 146 -24.08 4.55 -6.95
N SER A 147 -24.16 4.86 -8.24
CA SER A 147 -24.40 6.22 -8.74
C SER A 147 -25.89 6.61 -8.85
N ARG A 148 -26.83 5.72 -8.54
CA ARG A 148 -28.27 6.04 -8.58
C ARG A 148 -28.59 7.26 -7.69
N ASN A 149 -29.32 8.22 -8.26
CA ASN A 149 -29.71 9.48 -7.61
C ASN A 149 -28.56 10.45 -7.26
N LEU A 150 -27.34 10.20 -7.75
CA LEU A 150 -26.26 11.19 -7.70
C LEU A 150 -26.32 12.09 -8.94
N ASP A 151 -26.01 13.38 -8.77
CA ASP A 151 -25.93 14.35 -9.87
C ASP A 151 -24.60 14.23 -10.62
N LEU A 152 -24.50 13.18 -11.47
CA LEU A 152 -23.32 12.90 -12.26
C LEU A 152 -23.54 13.27 -13.73
N ARG A 153 -22.55 13.87 -14.36
CA ARG A 153 -22.54 14.20 -15.78
C ARG A 153 -22.36 12.96 -16.67
N PHE A 154 -21.70 11.94 -16.14
CA PHE A 154 -21.47 10.69 -16.85
C PHE A 154 -21.26 9.53 -15.87
N THR A 155 -21.83 8.38 -16.24
CA THR A 155 -21.59 7.07 -15.62
C THR A 155 -21.39 6.05 -16.72
N GLY A 156 -20.24 5.36 -16.76
CA GLY A 156 -19.96 4.39 -17.80
C GLY A 156 -18.53 3.86 -17.84
N ASP A 157 -18.22 3.16 -18.90
CA ASP A 157 -16.89 2.67 -19.22
C ASP A 157 -16.20 3.54 -20.29
N LEU A 158 -14.95 3.22 -20.62
CA LEU A 158 -14.20 3.92 -21.67
C LEU A 158 -14.86 3.77 -23.04
N ALA A 159 -15.51 2.64 -23.35
CA ALA A 159 -16.18 2.44 -24.62
C ALA A 159 -17.35 3.40 -24.79
N LYS A 160 -18.18 3.56 -23.75
CA LYS A 160 -19.30 4.50 -23.72
C LYS A 160 -18.82 5.95 -23.83
N LEU A 161 -17.75 6.32 -23.13
CA LEU A 161 -17.14 7.65 -23.23
C LEU A 161 -16.56 7.89 -24.64
N SER A 162 -15.90 6.90 -25.22
CA SER A 162 -15.28 6.99 -26.55
C SER A 162 -16.30 7.11 -27.68
N ALA A 163 -17.53 6.67 -27.48
CA ALA A 163 -18.64 6.84 -28.45
C ALA A 163 -19.17 8.28 -28.50
N MET A 164 -18.82 9.12 -27.51
CA MET A 164 -19.21 10.53 -27.48
C MET A 164 -18.32 11.35 -28.46
N PRO A 165 -18.85 12.44 -29.02
CA PRO A 165 -18.06 13.29 -29.88
C PRO A 165 -16.88 13.93 -29.15
N VAL A 166 -15.77 14.07 -29.86
CA VAL A 166 -14.61 14.83 -29.40
C VAL A 166 -14.96 16.32 -29.55
N ALA A 167 -14.90 17.05 -28.44
CA ALA A 167 -15.14 18.49 -28.48
C ALA A 167 -13.90 19.22 -29.02
N ASP A 168 -14.12 20.23 -29.87
CA ASP A 168 -13.07 21.12 -30.34
C ASP A 168 -12.82 22.21 -29.27
N VAL A 169 -12.09 21.85 -28.23
CA VAL A 169 -11.79 22.72 -27.10
C VAL A 169 -10.28 22.72 -26.81
N GLU A 170 -9.77 23.87 -26.41
CA GLU A 170 -8.38 23.99 -25.97
C GLU A 170 -8.21 23.34 -24.59
N LEU A 171 -7.12 22.57 -24.44
CA LEU A 171 -6.80 21.93 -23.17
C LEU A 171 -6.28 22.98 -22.18
N PRO A 172 -6.66 22.90 -20.90
CA PRO A 172 -6.24 23.85 -19.90
C PRO A 172 -4.75 23.72 -19.57
N THR A 173 -4.11 24.84 -19.26
CA THR A 173 -2.74 24.84 -18.73
C THR A 173 -2.72 24.27 -17.32
N ILE A 174 -1.87 23.27 -17.09
CA ILE A 174 -1.66 22.65 -15.77
C ILE A 174 -0.52 23.35 -15.04
N LYS A 175 -0.76 23.71 -13.78
CA LYS A 175 0.20 24.41 -12.92
C LYS A 175 0.72 23.46 -11.81
N PRO A 176 1.91 23.73 -11.25
CA PRO A 176 2.46 22.90 -10.17
C PRO A 176 1.56 22.77 -8.93
N ASP A 177 0.77 23.77 -8.62
CA ASP A 177 -0.11 23.79 -7.46
C ASP A 177 -1.52 23.24 -7.74
N ASP A 178 -1.81 22.85 -8.99
CA ASP A 178 -3.04 22.15 -9.32
C ASP A 178 -3.06 20.77 -8.68
N VAL A 179 -4.24 20.32 -8.26
CA VAL A 179 -4.41 18.98 -7.71
C VAL A 179 -4.21 17.96 -8.82
N ALA A 180 -3.26 17.04 -8.61
CA ALA A 180 -2.96 15.97 -9.55
C ALA A 180 -3.96 14.80 -9.40
N TYR A 181 -4.26 14.40 -8.16
CA TYR A 181 -5.22 13.34 -7.85
C TYR A 181 -5.61 13.36 -6.37
N ILE A 182 -6.67 12.62 -6.04
CA ILE A 182 -7.03 12.29 -4.66
C ILE A 182 -6.81 10.79 -4.47
N GLN A 183 -6.03 10.46 -3.43
CA GLN A 183 -5.71 9.07 -3.04
C GLN A 183 -6.45 8.72 -1.76
N TYR A 184 -7.40 7.78 -1.81
CA TYR A 184 -8.03 7.30 -0.60
C TYR A 184 -7.12 6.37 0.18
N THR A 185 -6.96 6.66 1.48
CA THR A 185 -6.21 5.78 2.40
C THR A 185 -7.16 4.87 3.14
N SER A 186 -6.70 3.64 3.41
CA SER A 186 -7.43 2.66 4.21
C SER A 186 -7.38 2.95 5.71
N GLY A 187 -7.44 4.22 6.13
CA GLY A 187 -7.23 4.68 7.50
C GLY A 187 -7.85 3.80 8.59
N SER A 188 -7.37 3.93 9.82
CA SER A 188 -7.86 3.20 11.01
C SER A 188 -9.30 3.60 11.43
N THR A 189 -9.94 4.51 10.72
CA THR A 189 -11.32 4.96 10.92
C THR A 189 -12.27 4.24 9.98
N CYS A 190 -13.57 4.20 10.32
CA CYS A 190 -14.59 3.51 9.54
C CYS A 190 -14.71 3.97 8.09
N PHE A 191 -14.30 5.20 7.75
CA PHE A 191 -14.37 5.74 6.41
C PHE A 191 -12.98 6.21 5.91
N PRO A 192 -12.58 5.87 4.66
CA PRO A 192 -11.30 6.28 4.08
C PRO A 192 -11.18 7.80 3.94
N ARG A 193 -9.96 8.33 4.02
CA ARG A 193 -9.67 9.75 3.83
C ARG A 193 -9.06 9.98 2.46
N GLY A 194 -9.55 10.99 1.75
CA GLY A 194 -9.01 11.40 0.46
C GLY A 194 -7.80 12.33 0.64
N VAL A 195 -6.61 11.83 0.41
CA VAL A 195 -5.36 12.61 0.45
C VAL A 195 -5.24 13.43 -0.82
N VAL A 196 -5.11 14.74 -0.70
CA VAL A 196 -5.00 15.67 -1.85
C VAL A 196 -3.53 15.87 -2.22
N ILE A 197 -3.16 15.41 -3.41
CA ILE A 197 -1.79 15.51 -3.94
C ILE A 197 -1.76 16.49 -5.12
N THR A 198 -0.84 17.46 -5.08
CA THR A 198 -0.62 18.42 -6.16
C THR A 198 0.38 17.89 -7.20
N GLN A 199 0.43 18.52 -8.38
CA GLN A 199 1.45 18.23 -9.39
C GLN A 199 2.86 18.42 -8.81
N ARG A 200 3.09 19.50 -8.05
CA ARG A 200 4.35 19.76 -7.36
C ARG A 200 4.73 18.63 -6.41
N SER A 201 3.80 18.19 -5.57
CA SER A 201 4.06 17.17 -4.56
C SER A 201 4.42 15.83 -5.20
N VAL A 202 3.63 15.37 -6.18
CA VAL A 202 3.92 14.10 -6.84
C VAL A 202 5.21 14.16 -7.66
N MET A 203 5.46 15.25 -8.41
CA MET A 203 6.69 15.36 -9.21
C MET A 203 7.96 15.45 -8.36
N SER A 204 7.92 16.13 -7.21
CA SER A 204 9.01 16.11 -6.24
C SER A 204 9.31 14.70 -5.76
N ASN A 205 8.27 13.94 -5.38
CA ASN A 205 8.45 12.56 -4.91
C ASN A 205 8.97 11.63 -6.01
N LEU A 206 8.42 11.72 -7.24
CA LEU A 206 8.91 10.95 -8.39
C LEU A 206 10.40 11.21 -8.66
N GLY A 207 10.81 12.48 -8.62
CA GLY A 207 12.22 12.87 -8.79
C GLY A 207 13.12 12.24 -7.73
N GLY A 208 12.74 12.32 -6.45
CA GLY A 208 13.47 11.70 -5.34
C GLY A 208 13.55 10.18 -5.47
N ILE A 209 12.41 9.52 -5.79
CA ILE A 209 12.37 8.05 -6.00
C ILE A 209 13.31 7.64 -7.12
N VAL A 210 13.22 8.29 -8.30
CA VAL A 210 13.98 7.91 -9.50
C VAL A 210 15.48 8.15 -9.33
N ARG A 211 15.84 9.35 -8.85
CA ARG A 211 17.24 9.80 -8.78
C ARG A 211 17.97 9.25 -7.54
N ASP A 212 17.34 9.38 -6.37
CA ASP A 212 18.01 9.17 -5.09
C ASP A 212 17.69 7.79 -4.49
N GLY A 213 16.42 7.37 -4.55
CA GLY A 213 15.96 6.12 -3.98
C GLY A 213 16.36 4.89 -4.80
N LEU A 214 15.86 4.80 -6.04
CA LEU A 214 16.06 3.62 -6.89
C LEU A 214 17.29 3.74 -7.78
N LYS A 215 17.81 4.95 -8.00
CA LYS A 215 18.91 5.22 -8.94
C LYS A 215 18.67 4.51 -10.24
N LEU A 216 17.51 4.84 -10.88
CA LEU A 216 17.04 4.15 -12.07
C LEU A 216 18.04 4.23 -13.22
N ARG A 217 18.05 3.19 -14.01
CA ARG A 217 18.90 3.01 -15.20
C ARG A 217 18.02 2.85 -16.44
N GLU A 218 18.49 3.25 -17.58
CA GLU A 218 17.80 3.08 -18.86
C GLU A 218 17.40 1.61 -19.15
N SER A 219 18.20 0.66 -18.63
CA SER A 219 17.96 -0.78 -18.79
C SER A 219 17.00 -1.38 -17.78
N ASP A 220 16.46 -0.57 -16.87
CA ASP A 220 15.49 -1.06 -15.87
C ASP A 220 14.12 -1.30 -16.51
N ARG A 221 13.44 -2.32 -16.00
CA ARG A 221 12.08 -2.71 -16.36
C ARG A 221 11.33 -3.07 -15.08
N PHE A 222 10.12 -2.56 -14.97
CA PHE A 222 9.28 -2.82 -13.81
C PHE A 222 8.36 -4.01 -14.03
N LEU A 223 8.01 -4.67 -12.93
CA LEU A 223 6.87 -5.58 -12.88
C LEU A 223 6.07 -5.33 -11.62
N SER A 224 4.73 -5.24 -11.74
CA SER A 224 3.83 -4.97 -10.63
C SER A 224 2.62 -5.88 -10.61
N TRP A 225 2.24 -6.31 -9.42
CA TRP A 225 0.93 -6.91 -9.13
C TRP A 225 0.12 -6.06 -8.13
N LEU A 226 0.68 -4.89 -7.72
CA LEU A 226 0.06 -4.01 -6.74
C LEU A 226 -1.15 -3.28 -7.35
N PRO A 227 -2.21 -3.08 -6.57
CA PRO A 227 -3.42 -2.42 -7.06
C PRO A 227 -3.18 -0.93 -7.33
N PHE A 228 -3.81 -0.39 -8.36
CA PHE A 228 -3.68 1.03 -8.75
C PHE A 228 -4.34 2.02 -7.78
N TYR A 229 -5.25 1.57 -6.91
CA TYR A 229 -5.82 2.42 -5.86
C TYR A 229 -4.93 2.54 -4.61
N HIS A 230 -3.78 1.90 -4.58
CA HIS A 230 -2.80 2.02 -3.50
C HIS A 230 -1.62 2.89 -3.94
N ASP A 231 -1.10 3.76 -3.05
CA ASP A 231 0.00 4.68 -3.32
C ASP A 231 1.24 3.99 -3.92
N MET A 232 1.68 2.87 -3.36
CA MET A 232 2.81 2.10 -3.88
C MET A 232 2.55 1.55 -5.28
N GLY A 233 1.31 1.16 -5.61
CA GLY A 233 0.91 0.72 -6.95
C GLY A 233 0.83 1.90 -7.92
N MET A 234 0.11 2.96 -7.53
CA MET A 234 -0.10 4.14 -8.39
C MET A 234 1.20 4.93 -8.58
N VAL A 235 1.77 5.45 -7.50
CA VAL A 235 2.93 6.34 -7.62
C VAL A 235 4.18 5.55 -7.99
N GLY A 236 4.47 4.48 -7.25
CA GLY A 236 5.70 3.71 -7.41
C GLY A 236 5.77 2.87 -8.70
N LEU A 237 4.61 2.40 -9.20
CA LEU A 237 4.60 1.41 -10.27
C LEU A 237 3.73 1.79 -11.49
N VAL A 238 3.04 2.96 -11.46
CA VAL A 238 2.45 3.58 -12.65
C VAL A 238 3.19 4.88 -12.98
N LEU A 239 3.27 5.82 -12.04
CA LEU A 239 3.81 7.15 -12.32
C LEU A 239 5.35 7.14 -12.42
N VAL A 240 6.07 6.38 -11.57
CA VAL A 240 7.54 6.26 -11.66
C VAL A 240 8.00 5.71 -13.00
N PRO A 241 7.50 4.54 -13.48
CA PRO A 241 7.89 4.04 -14.80
C PRO A 241 7.62 5.03 -15.94
N MET A 242 6.45 5.64 -15.96
CA MET A 242 6.09 6.64 -16.96
C MET A 242 7.02 7.86 -16.93
N ALA A 243 7.23 8.45 -15.74
CA ALA A 243 8.05 9.64 -15.58
C ALA A 243 9.56 9.39 -15.79
N SER A 244 9.99 8.13 -15.77
CA SER A 244 11.36 7.70 -16.06
C SER A 244 11.51 7.01 -17.43
N GLN A 245 10.50 7.08 -18.28
CA GLN A 245 10.47 6.51 -19.64
C GLN A 245 10.86 5.02 -19.67
N THR A 246 10.45 4.25 -18.65
CA THR A 246 10.73 2.82 -18.54
C THR A 246 9.46 1.99 -18.74
N SER A 247 9.61 0.77 -19.27
CA SER A 247 8.48 -0.13 -19.42
C SER A 247 8.10 -0.83 -18.11
N VAL A 248 6.79 -1.11 -17.99
CA VAL A 248 6.23 -1.83 -16.85
C VAL A 248 5.30 -2.95 -17.29
N ASP A 249 5.40 -4.09 -16.59
CA ASP A 249 4.57 -5.27 -16.78
C ASP A 249 3.59 -5.39 -15.61
N TYR A 250 2.29 -5.53 -15.89
CA TYR A 250 1.26 -5.65 -14.87
C TYR A 250 0.65 -7.03 -14.83
N LEU A 251 0.50 -7.56 -13.62
CA LEU A 251 -0.32 -8.72 -13.29
C LEU A 251 -1.43 -8.25 -12.35
N GLU A 252 -2.66 -8.60 -12.61
CA GLU A 252 -3.77 -8.21 -11.73
C GLU A 252 -3.58 -8.78 -10.31
N THR A 253 -3.88 -7.97 -9.29
CA THR A 253 -3.72 -8.34 -7.87
C THR A 253 -4.45 -9.63 -7.51
N ARG A 254 -5.67 -9.82 -8.03
CA ARG A 254 -6.46 -11.04 -7.78
C ARG A 254 -5.80 -12.28 -8.38
N GLU A 255 -5.19 -12.15 -9.55
CA GLU A 255 -4.49 -13.24 -10.21
C GLU A 255 -3.18 -13.58 -9.50
N PHE A 256 -2.48 -12.57 -8.96
CA PHE A 256 -1.35 -12.80 -8.07
C PHE A 256 -1.75 -13.59 -6.82
N VAL A 257 -2.80 -13.19 -6.13
CA VAL A 257 -3.27 -13.89 -4.90
C VAL A 257 -3.64 -15.34 -5.19
N LYS A 258 -4.32 -15.61 -6.32
CA LYS A 258 -4.66 -16.98 -6.74
C LYS A 258 -3.43 -17.80 -7.11
N ARG A 259 -2.45 -17.19 -7.79
CA ARG A 259 -1.27 -17.84 -8.38
C ARG A 259 0.00 -17.04 -8.14
N PRO A 260 0.49 -16.92 -6.90
CA PRO A 260 1.60 -16.01 -6.57
C PRO A 260 2.91 -16.34 -7.31
N ARG A 261 3.11 -17.59 -7.71
CA ARG A 261 4.27 -18.01 -8.53
C ARG A 261 4.30 -17.35 -9.91
N MET A 262 3.17 -16.81 -10.40
CA MET A 262 3.11 -16.09 -11.66
C MET A 262 3.98 -14.81 -11.62
N TRP A 263 4.07 -14.17 -10.46
CA TRP A 263 5.01 -13.06 -10.25
C TRP A 263 6.45 -13.45 -10.55
N LEU A 264 6.94 -14.58 -9.97
CA LEU A 264 8.31 -15.08 -10.20
C LEU A 264 8.51 -15.48 -11.66
N ARG A 265 7.51 -16.12 -12.26
CA ARG A 265 7.54 -16.50 -13.67
C ARG A 265 7.66 -15.29 -14.59
N LEU A 266 6.82 -14.27 -14.41
CA LEU A 266 6.88 -13.05 -15.22
C LEU A 266 8.18 -12.28 -14.98
N MET A 267 8.70 -12.19 -13.74
CA MET A 267 10.03 -11.62 -13.47
C MET A 267 11.11 -12.30 -14.30
N SER A 268 11.08 -13.64 -14.39
CA SER A 268 12.00 -14.44 -15.18
C SER A 268 11.83 -14.24 -16.69
N GLU A 269 10.58 -14.31 -17.19
CA GLU A 269 10.28 -14.28 -18.63
C GLU A 269 10.46 -12.89 -19.25
N THR A 270 10.06 -11.81 -18.54
CA THR A 270 10.19 -10.43 -19.02
C THR A 270 11.57 -9.84 -18.75
N GLY A 271 12.34 -10.47 -17.87
CA GLY A 271 13.62 -9.96 -17.40
C GLY A 271 13.49 -8.66 -16.63
N ALA A 272 12.35 -8.44 -15.96
CA ALA A 272 12.13 -7.27 -15.13
C ALA A 272 13.19 -7.18 -14.02
N THR A 273 13.63 -5.95 -13.75
CA THR A 273 14.73 -5.68 -12.81
C THR A 273 14.23 -5.11 -11.49
N ILE A 274 13.01 -4.58 -11.47
CA ILE A 274 12.42 -3.89 -10.31
C ILE A 274 11.01 -4.39 -10.07
N SER A 275 10.73 -4.77 -8.83
CA SER A 275 9.37 -5.05 -8.37
C SER A 275 9.25 -4.77 -6.88
N PHE A 276 8.10 -4.29 -6.43
CA PHE A 276 7.81 -3.99 -5.05
C PHE A 276 6.67 -4.84 -4.53
N SER A 277 6.73 -5.17 -3.25
CA SER A 277 5.69 -5.93 -2.56
C SER A 277 5.72 -5.64 -1.06
N PRO A 278 4.58 -5.64 -0.36
CA PRO A 278 4.58 -5.86 1.08
C PRO A 278 5.20 -7.22 1.42
N ALA A 279 5.66 -7.40 2.66
CA ALA A 279 6.33 -8.63 3.09
C ALA A 279 5.48 -9.89 2.88
N PHE A 280 4.14 -9.76 3.02
CA PHE A 280 3.23 -10.87 2.79
C PHE A 280 3.30 -11.44 1.37
N GLY A 281 3.54 -10.62 0.34
CA GLY A 281 3.62 -11.09 -1.05
C GLY A 281 4.81 -12.02 -1.29
N TYR A 282 5.97 -11.70 -0.72
CA TYR A 282 7.15 -12.58 -0.72
C TYR A 282 6.85 -13.89 -0.01
N GLN A 283 6.16 -13.85 1.12
CA GLN A 283 5.80 -15.03 1.88
C GLN A 283 4.75 -15.89 1.16
N LEU A 284 3.76 -15.26 0.53
CA LEU A 284 2.75 -15.96 -0.26
C LEU A 284 3.39 -16.74 -1.42
N CYS A 285 4.39 -16.15 -2.10
CA CYS A 285 5.16 -16.85 -3.13
C CYS A 285 5.86 -18.09 -2.56
N MET A 286 6.58 -17.95 -1.44
CA MET A 286 7.28 -19.08 -0.81
C MET A 286 6.34 -20.22 -0.41
N SER A 287 5.15 -19.88 0.12
CA SER A 287 4.16 -20.88 0.57
C SER A 287 3.60 -21.74 -0.56
N ARG A 288 3.75 -21.30 -1.81
CA ARG A 288 3.23 -21.97 -3.00
C ARG A 288 4.31 -22.63 -3.86
N LEU A 289 5.59 -22.48 -3.49
CA LEU A 289 6.69 -23.16 -4.16
C LEU A 289 6.80 -24.62 -3.71
N ARG A 290 7.01 -25.51 -4.67
CA ARG A 290 7.35 -26.92 -4.42
C ARG A 290 8.86 -27.06 -4.23
N PRO A 291 9.33 -28.09 -3.53
CA PRO A 291 10.75 -28.40 -3.47
C PRO A 291 11.38 -28.50 -4.88
N GLY A 292 12.51 -27.83 -5.10
CA GLY A 292 13.21 -27.80 -6.41
C GLY A 292 12.64 -26.81 -7.44
N GLN A 293 11.44 -26.30 -7.25
CA GLN A 293 10.77 -25.45 -8.26
C GLN A 293 11.45 -24.08 -8.41
N ALA A 294 12.19 -23.60 -7.44
CA ALA A 294 12.94 -22.34 -7.54
C ALA A 294 13.89 -22.32 -8.76
N ALA A 295 14.49 -23.46 -9.12
CA ALA A 295 15.39 -23.57 -10.25
C ALA A 295 14.71 -23.42 -11.63
N GLU A 296 13.38 -23.41 -11.70
CA GLU A 296 12.64 -23.14 -12.94
C GLU A 296 12.66 -21.66 -13.36
N TYR A 297 13.07 -20.75 -12.46
CA TYR A 297 13.07 -19.31 -12.68
C TYR A 297 14.49 -18.76 -12.79
N ASP A 298 14.71 -17.79 -13.69
CA ASP A 298 15.92 -16.96 -13.71
C ASP A 298 15.59 -15.57 -13.13
N LEU A 299 15.99 -15.35 -11.89
CA LEU A 299 15.79 -14.09 -11.16
C LEU A 299 17.11 -13.30 -11.01
N SER A 300 18.14 -13.66 -11.77
CA SER A 300 19.47 -13.04 -11.70
C SER A 300 19.44 -11.54 -12.08
N ARG A 301 18.48 -11.14 -12.91
CA ARG A 301 18.27 -9.73 -13.31
C ARG A 301 17.49 -8.89 -12.30
N TRP A 302 16.86 -9.51 -11.29
CA TRP A 302 16.08 -8.78 -10.27
C TRP A 302 17.00 -7.96 -9.39
N ARG A 303 17.16 -6.67 -9.74
CA ARG A 303 18.07 -5.72 -9.09
C ARG A 303 17.48 -5.09 -7.83
N ILE A 304 16.18 -4.77 -7.86
CA ILE A 304 15.46 -4.18 -6.74
C ILE A 304 14.21 -4.99 -6.42
N ALA A 305 14.23 -5.65 -5.27
CA ALA A 305 13.10 -6.30 -4.62
C ALA A 305 12.64 -5.41 -3.47
N GLY A 306 11.81 -4.40 -3.77
CA GLY A 306 11.38 -3.41 -2.80
C GLY A 306 10.40 -4.00 -1.78
N VAL A 307 10.57 -3.65 -0.50
CA VAL A 307 9.69 -4.12 0.57
C VAL A 307 9.33 -2.96 1.50
N GLY A 308 8.03 -2.78 1.73
CA GLY A 308 7.48 -1.70 2.56
C GLY A 308 5.99 -1.84 2.81
N ALA A 309 5.36 -0.74 3.19
CA ALA A 309 3.93 -0.62 3.45
C ALA A 309 3.40 -1.41 4.67
N GLU A 310 4.21 -2.25 5.30
CA GLU A 310 3.92 -2.97 6.54
C GLU A 310 5.22 -3.25 7.30
N MET A 311 5.10 -3.77 8.54
CA MET A 311 6.26 -4.14 9.33
C MET A 311 7.08 -5.22 8.61
N ILE A 312 8.35 -4.92 8.33
CA ILE A 312 9.25 -5.82 7.60
C ILE A 312 9.90 -6.78 8.60
N ARG A 313 9.61 -8.07 8.47
CA ARG A 313 10.21 -9.12 9.31
C ARG A 313 11.52 -9.63 8.67
N PRO A 314 12.67 -9.50 9.33
CA PRO A 314 13.96 -9.94 8.78
C PRO A 314 13.96 -11.42 8.34
N VAL A 315 13.31 -12.28 9.12
CA VAL A 315 13.20 -13.72 8.87
C VAL A 315 12.52 -14.04 7.53
N THR A 316 11.51 -13.25 7.15
CA THR A 316 10.80 -13.43 5.87
C THR A 316 11.74 -13.20 4.68
N LEU A 317 12.55 -12.15 4.71
CA LEU A 317 13.49 -11.81 3.64
C LEU A 317 14.64 -12.84 3.55
N GLU A 318 15.16 -13.28 4.68
CA GLU A 318 16.20 -14.31 4.73
C GLU A 318 15.67 -15.65 4.17
N ARG A 319 14.46 -16.04 4.56
CA ARG A 319 13.83 -17.26 4.05
C ARG A 319 13.59 -17.19 2.55
N PHE A 320 13.10 -16.05 2.03
CA PHE A 320 12.91 -15.84 0.59
C PHE A 320 14.21 -15.97 -0.18
N SER A 321 15.26 -15.28 0.29
CA SER A 321 16.59 -15.35 -0.32
C SER A 321 17.15 -16.78 -0.37
N ARG A 322 16.97 -17.54 0.70
CA ARG A 322 17.43 -18.93 0.79
C ARG A 322 16.65 -19.84 -0.15
N THR A 323 15.30 -19.66 -0.20
CA THR A 323 14.41 -20.46 -1.04
C THR A 323 14.68 -20.25 -2.53
N LEU A 324 15.00 -19.01 -2.94
CA LEU A 324 15.23 -18.65 -4.35
C LEU A 324 16.71 -18.52 -4.72
N LYS A 325 17.61 -19.11 -3.92
CA LYS A 325 19.05 -19.08 -4.21
C LYS A 325 19.38 -19.71 -5.57
N ASP A 326 18.75 -20.83 -5.89
CA ASP A 326 18.99 -21.59 -7.11
C ASP A 326 18.39 -20.93 -8.36
N SER A 327 17.52 -19.94 -8.21
CA SER A 327 17.01 -19.07 -9.29
C SER A 327 17.92 -17.87 -9.60
N GLY A 328 19.08 -17.76 -8.96
CA GLY A 328 19.98 -16.62 -9.13
C GLY A 328 19.55 -15.35 -8.35
N PHE A 329 18.52 -15.43 -7.50
CA PHE A 329 18.08 -14.27 -6.71
C PHE A 329 19.19 -13.81 -5.74
N ASN A 330 19.56 -12.53 -5.85
CA ASN A 330 20.56 -11.92 -4.99
C ASN A 330 19.89 -11.26 -3.78
N LYS A 331 20.25 -11.67 -2.55
CA LYS A 331 19.72 -11.06 -1.33
C LYS A 331 20.01 -9.56 -1.16
N LYS A 332 21.00 -9.03 -1.87
CA LYS A 332 21.27 -7.59 -1.92
C LYS A 332 20.24 -6.82 -2.76
N ALA A 333 19.39 -7.52 -3.51
CA ALA A 333 18.29 -6.89 -4.24
C ALA A 333 17.20 -6.35 -3.31
N PHE A 334 17.09 -6.87 -2.09
CA PHE A 334 16.10 -6.34 -1.14
C PHE A 334 16.38 -4.89 -0.78
N LEU A 335 15.34 -4.07 -0.96
CA LEU A 335 15.33 -2.65 -0.65
C LEU A 335 14.19 -2.35 0.33
N SER A 336 14.50 -2.23 1.62
CA SER A 336 13.53 -1.77 2.59
C SER A 336 13.28 -0.27 2.42
N CYS A 337 12.00 0.12 2.50
CA CYS A 337 11.57 1.50 2.33
C CYS A 337 10.42 1.84 3.27
N TYR A 338 10.24 3.14 3.50
CA TYR A 338 9.14 3.69 4.28
C TYR A 338 8.49 4.83 3.52
N GLY A 339 7.17 4.93 3.64
CA GLY A 339 6.39 6.00 3.06
C GLY A 339 4.89 5.83 3.31
N MET A 340 4.12 6.80 2.84
CA MET A 340 2.67 6.89 3.02
C MET A 340 2.05 7.81 1.98
N ALA A 341 0.75 7.67 1.75
CA ALA A 341 0.04 8.48 0.77
C ALA A 341 0.07 9.98 1.09
N GLU A 342 0.07 10.35 2.38
CA GLU A 342 0.15 11.72 2.86
C GLU A 342 1.51 12.41 2.53
N ALA A 343 2.51 11.61 2.13
CA ALA A 343 3.79 12.08 1.60
C ALA A 343 3.94 11.75 0.09
N SER A 344 2.85 11.70 -0.65
CA SER A 344 2.73 11.19 -2.02
C SER A 344 3.01 9.68 -2.10
N LEU A 345 4.19 9.21 -1.72
CA LEU A 345 4.53 7.81 -1.52
C LEU A 345 5.75 7.65 -0.62
N ALA A 346 6.97 7.88 -1.14
CA ALA A 346 8.20 7.46 -0.49
C ALA A 346 8.80 8.58 0.35
N ILE A 347 9.22 8.23 1.56
CA ILE A 347 9.95 9.09 2.48
C ILE A 347 11.42 8.65 2.56
N SER A 348 11.69 7.34 2.65
CA SER A 348 13.06 6.83 2.80
C SER A 348 13.29 5.52 2.08
N PHE A 349 14.56 5.27 1.70
CA PHE A 349 15.04 4.03 1.12
C PHE A 349 16.35 3.60 1.77
N ALA A 350 16.48 2.27 2.00
CA ALA A 350 17.75 1.68 2.38
C ALA A 350 18.80 1.83 1.26
N PRO A 351 20.10 1.74 1.55
CA PRO A 351 21.13 1.76 0.52
C PRO A 351 20.97 0.60 -0.48
N LEU A 352 21.16 0.90 -1.77
CA LEU A 352 21.19 -0.09 -2.83
C LEU A 352 22.48 -0.91 -2.79
N ASP A 353 22.42 -2.15 -3.30
CA ASP A 353 23.55 -3.09 -3.44
C ASP A 353 24.16 -3.52 -2.09
N GLU A 354 23.49 -3.22 -0.98
CA GLU A 354 23.81 -3.67 0.36
C GLU A 354 22.86 -4.77 0.84
N ARG A 355 23.28 -5.53 1.85
CA ARG A 355 22.37 -6.45 2.52
C ARG A 355 21.41 -5.63 3.41
N PRO A 356 20.13 -6.03 3.46
CA PRO A 356 19.21 -5.43 4.42
C PRO A 356 19.79 -5.48 5.84
N ARG A 357 19.78 -4.32 6.51
CA ARG A 357 20.27 -4.20 7.89
C ARG A 357 19.12 -4.33 8.89
N THR A 358 19.36 -5.07 9.95
CA THR A 358 18.44 -5.23 11.09
C THR A 358 19.11 -4.71 12.35
N ASP A 359 18.44 -3.83 13.07
CA ASP A 359 18.83 -3.45 14.42
C ASP A 359 18.20 -4.43 15.42
N TRP A 360 19.05 -5.18 16.14
CA TRP A 360 18.62 -6.11 17.17
C TRP A 360 18.65 -5.43 18.53
N ILE A 361 17.50 -5.25 19.14
CA ILE A 361 17.34 -4.48 20.37
C ILE A 361 16.70 -5.29 21.49
N ASP A 362 16.88 -4.82 22.72
CA ASP A 362 16.13 -5.24 23.89
C ASP A 362 14.81 -4.45 23.97
N ILE A 363 13.70 -5.09 23.58
CA ILE A 363 12.38 -4.42 23.49
C ILE A 363 11.90 -3.86 24.83
N GLU A 364 12.31 -4.45 25.99
CA GLU A 364 11.93 -3.95 27.30
C GLU A 364 12.50 -2.55 27.59
N GLN A 365 13.64 -2.20 26.98
CA GLN A 365 14.22 -0.87 27.16
C GLN A 365 13.38 0.23 26.49
N ILE A 366 12.69 -0.07 25.39
CA ILE A 366 11.74 0.88 24.80
C ILE A 366 10.62 1.16 25.82
N ALA A 367 10.05 0.14 26.44
CA ALA A 367 8.99 0.30 27.42
C ALA A 367 9.45 1.03 28.69
N ARG A 368 10.71 0.81 29.15
CA ARG A 368 11.23 1.40 30.40
C ARG A 368 11.72 2.84 30.26
N CYS A 369 12.39 3.16 29.19
CA CYS A 369 13.08 4.45 29.02
C CYS A 369 12.94 5.06 27.62
N GLY A 370 12.04 4.55 26.78
CA GLY A 370 11.81 5.09 25.44
C GLY A 370 13.01 4.94 24.49
N LYS A 371 13.94 4.00 24.76
CA LYS A 371 15.19 3.91 24.00
C LYS A 371 15.44 2.53 23.39
N ALA A 372 15.75 2.48 22.11
CA ALA A 372 16.13 1.26 21.38
C ALA A 372 17.59 0.88 21.72
N MET A 373 17.78 0.14 22.82
CA MET A 373 19.10 -0.30 23.27
C MET A 373 19.51 -1.58 22.52
N PRO A 374 20.73 -1.64 21.96
CA PRO A 374 21.24 -2.87 21.36
C PRO A 374 21.24 -4.02 22.35
N ILE A 375 21.04 -5.24 21.83
CA ILE A 375 21.19 -6.45 22.66
C ILE A 375 22.64 -6.63 23.11
N ASN A 376 22.79 -7.32 24.23
CA ASN A 376 24.09 -7.78 24.76
C ASN A 376 24.01 -9.26 25.17
N ASN A 377 25.11 -9.84 25.61
CA ASN A 377 25.19 -11.26 25.96
C ASN A 377 24.28 -11.68 27.14
N SER A 378 23.76 -10.72 27.91
CA SER A 378 22.84 -10.97 29.02
C SER A 378 21.38 -10.70 28.68
N THR A 379 21.07 -10.24 27.47
CA THR A 379 19.69 -9.98 27.04
C THR A 379 18.97 -11.32 26.83
N PRO A 380 17.87 -11.59 27.56
CA PRO A 380 17.09 -12.81 27.36
C PRO A 380 16.52 -12.87 25.93
N GLU A 381 16.50 -14.08 25.36
CA GLU A 381 16.02 -14.29 23.98
C GLU A 381 14.58 -13.80 23.76
N SER A 382 13.72 -13.93 24.78
CA SER A 382 12.34 -13.43 24.77
C SER A 382 12.22 -11.90 24.63
N ARG A 383 13.30 -11.15 24.91
CA ARG A 383 13.36 -9.69 24.81
C ARG A 383 14.06 -9.22 23.54
N VAL A 384 14.67 -10.12 22.78
CA VAL A 384 15.38 -9.80 21.54
C VAL A 384 14.37 -9.54 20.43
N LYS A 385 14.40 -8.34 19.85
CA LYS A 385 13.57 -7.99 18.70
C LYS A 385 14.39 -7.31 17.60
N GLY A 386 14.17 -7.71 16.35
CA GLY A 386 14.85 -7.15 15.18
C GLY A 386 13.93 -6.22 14.41
N PHE A 387 14.36 -4.98 14.19
CA PHE A 387 13.70 -4.02 13.32
C PHE A 387 14.56 -3.71 12.11
N MET A 388 13.93 -3.71 10.92
CA MET A 388 14.64 -3.38 9.69
C MET A 388 14.90 -1.88 9.59
N LEU A 389 16.11 -1.50 9.17
CA LEU A 389 16.38 -0.13 8.79
C LEU A 389 15.69 0.15 7.44
N CYS A 390 14.88 1.20 7.41
CA CYS A 390 14.17 1.66 6.21
C CYS A 390 14.94 2.75 5.44
N GLY A 391 16.20 2.96 5.79
CA GLY A 391 17.13 3.81 5.08
C GLY A 391 17.05 5.30 5.44
N LYS A 392 17.79 6.08 4.68
CA LYS A 392 17.84 7.53 4.86
C LYS A 392 16.64 8.20 4.19
N PRO A 393 16.10 9.27 4.79
CA PRO A 393 15.13 10.11 4.11
C PRO A 393 15.65 10.58 2.75
N LEU A 394 14.71 10.71 1.80
CA LEU A 394 15.02 11.36 0.52
C LEU A 394 15.42 12.82 0.76
N PRO A 395 16.30 13.42 -0.08
CA PRO A 395 16.89 14.73 0.16
C PRO A 395 15.88 15.88 0.31
N GLU A 396 14.68 15.74 -0.24
CA GLU A 396 13.60 16.72 -0.14
C GLU A 396 12.86 16.73 1.19
N TYR A 397 13.15 15.80 2.10
CA TYR A 397 12.49 15.71 3.39
C TYR A 397 13.37 16.13 4.56
N ASP A 398 12.80 16.96 5.43
CA ASP A 398 13.20 17.05 6.82
C ASP A 398 12.44 15.97 7.60
N VAL A 399 13.12 15.21 8.46
CA VAL A 399 12.53 14.17 9.28
C VAL A 399 12.98 14.35 10.73
N GLU A 400 12.03 14.34 11.65
CA GLU A 400 12.24 14.42 13.09
C GLU A 400 11.54 13.29 13.81
N ILE A 401 12.16 12.79 14.87
CA ILE A 401 11.50 11.94 15.85
C ILE A 401 11.15 12.83 17.03
N ARG A 402 9.86 12.91 17.39
CA ARG A 402 9.39 13.79 18.47
C ARG A 402 8.82 12.99 19.62
N GLY A 403 9.12 13.45 20.82
CA GLY A 403 8.57 12.94 22.07
C GLY A 403 7.14 13.44 22.33
N GLU A 404 6.61 13.07 23.49
CA GLU A 404 5.22 13.40 23.86
C GLU A 404 4.98 14.90 24.05
N GLN A 405 6.01 15.66 24.40
CA GLN A 405 5.93 17.12 24.60
C GLN A 405 6.31 17.88 23.31
N GLY A 406 6.53 17.18 22.20
CA GLY A 406 6.90 17.76 20.89
C GLY A 406 8.39 18.04 20.73
N GLU A 407 9.24 17.70 21.70
CA GLU A 407 10.69 17.84 21.65
C GLU A 407 11.31 16.89 20.63
N VAL A 408 12.35 17.36 19.93
CA VAL A 408 13.11 16.52 18.99
C VAL A 408 14.02 15.58 19.76
N LEU A 409 13.88 14.30 19.49
CA LEU A 409 14.62 13.24 20.16
C LEU A 409 15.94 12.92 19.47
N GLN A 410 16.94 12.50 20.26
CA GLN A 410 18.24 12.03 19.78
C GLN A 410 18.13 10.61 19.18
N GLU A 411 19.17 10.18 18.46
CA GLU A 411 19.27 8.82 17.95
C GLU A 411 18.95 7.77 19.00
N ARG A 412 18.31 6.68 18.55
CA ARG A 412 17.83 5.56 19.35
C ARG A 412 16.72 5.89 20.38
N HIS A 413 16.28 7.13 20.49
CA HIS A 413 15.09 7.44 21.26
C HIS A 413 13.85 7.29 20.41
N CYS A 414 12.88 6.55 20.93
CA CYS A 414 11.64 6.20 20.22
C CYS A 414 10.60 7.30 20.43
N GLY A 415 10.00 7.73 19.34
CA GLY A 415 8.94 8.73 19.34
C GLY A 415 8.12 8.68 18.05
N VAL A 416 7.29 9.69 17.88
CA VAL A 416 6.48 9.84 16.65
C VAL A 416 7.35 10.42 15.53
N ILE A 417 7.22 9.85 14.35
CA ILE A 417 7.91 10.32 13.15
C ILE A 417 7.15 11.51 12.58
N TYR A 418 7.84 12.63 12.44
CA TYR A 418 7.36 13.82 11.74
C TYR A 418 8.15 14.03 10.47
N VAL A 419 7.46 14.43 9.40
CA VAL A 419 8.09 14.69 8.10
C VAL A 419 7.62 16.03 7.54
N ARG A 420 8.52 16.73 6.87
CA ARG A 420 8.23 17.98 6.15
C ARG A 420 8.95 17.95 4.81
N GLY A 421 8.28 18.37 3.73
CA GLY A 421 8.87 18.42 2.38
C GLY A 421 7.86 18.75 1.30
N GLN A 422 8.34 18.95 0.08
CA GLN A 422 7.50 19.33 -1.05
C GLN A 422 6.52 18.23 -1.46
N SER A 423 6.83 16.98 -1.15
CA SER A 423 6.00 15.83 -1.49
C SER A 423 4.84 15.59 -0.50
N VAL A 424 4.79 16.35 0.61
CA VAL A 424 3.70 16.26 1.60
C VAL A 424 2.40 16.78 0.98
N MET A 425 1.29 16.14 1.33
CA MET A 425 -0.06 16.47 0.87
C MET A 425 -0.46 17.91 1.17
N SER A 426 -1.43 18.45 0.43
CA SER A 426 -2.06 19.72 0.77
C SER A 426 -3.07 19.61 1.94
N GLY A 427 -3.53 18.40 2.23
CA GLY A 427 -4.50 18.08 3.28
C GLY A 427 -5.43 16.94 2.87
N TYR A 428 -6.44 16.68 3.71
CA TYR A 428 -7.49 15.73 3.39
C TYR A 428 -8.68 16.44 2.75
N TYR A 429 -9.18 15.88 1.65
CA TYR A 429 -10.32 16.42 0.91
C TYR A 429 -11.57 16.47 1.79
N ASN A 430 -12.23 17.62 1.83
CA ASN A 430 -13.42 17.90 2.65
C ASN A 430 -13.26 17.57 4.14
N ALA A 431 -12.03 17.58 4.68
CA ALA A 431 -11.77 17.25 6.08
C ALA A 431 -10.74 18.23 6.72
N PRO A 432 -11.07 19.54 6.84
CA PRO A 432 -10.14 20.54 7.34
C PRO A 432 -9.71 20.29 8.79
N ASP A 433 -10.61 19.83 9.67
CA ASP A 433 -10.28 19.51 11.07
C ASP A 433 -9.25 18.39 11.15
N LYS A 434 -9.43 17.33 10.34
CA LYS A 434 -8.46 16.21 10.28
C LYS A 434 -7.14 16.63 9.65
N THR A 435 -7.17 17.57 8.72
CA THR A 435 -5.96 18.15 8.17
C THR A 435 -5.20 18.90 9.26
N ALA A 436 -5.86 19.75 10.04
CA ALA A 436 -5.24 20.52 11.12
C ALA A 436 -4.70 19.64 12.27
N GLU A 437 -5.32 18.46 12.53
CA GLU A 437 -4.82 17.48 13.50
C GLU A 437 -3.52 16.81 13.04
N THR A 438 -3.27 16.72 11.73
CA THR A 438 -2.22 15.90 11.15
C THR A 438 -1.10 16.72 10.52
N LEU A 439 -1.44 17.87 9.92
CA LEU A 439 -0.52 18.76 9.23
C LEU A 439 -0.48 20.11 9.93
N SER A 440 0.69 20.46 10.49
CA SER A 440 0.89 21.74 11.17
C SER A 440 0.99 22.90 10.18
N SER A 441 0.80 24.13 10.65
CA SER A 441 0.85 25.35 9.84
C SER A 441 2.24 25.64 9.25
N ASP A 442 3.31 25.08 9.82
CA ASP A 442 4.70 25.17 9.35
C ASP A 442 5.12 23.96 8.48
N GLY A 443 4.14 23.15 8.07
CA GLY A 443 4.28 22.08 7.09
C GLY A 443 4.79 20.74 7.62
N TRP A 444 4.84 20.53 8.94
CA TRP A 444 5.15 19.23 9.51
C TRP A 444 3.92 18.31 9.53
N LEU A 445 4.09 17.14 8.96
CA LEU A 445 3.12 16.04 8.97
C LEU A 445 3.42 15.11 10.14
N ASP A 446 2.46 14.95 11.07
CA ASP A 446 2.43 13.84 12.03
C ASP A 446 2.04 12.56 11.29
N THR A 447 2.99 11.64 11.13
CA THR A 447 2.73 10.39 10.40
C THR A 447 1.87 9.40 11.19
N GLY A 448 1.79 9.57 12.50
CA GLY A 448 1.18 8.60 13.43
C GLY A 448 1.98 7.31 13.57
N ASP A 449 3.13 7.19 12.90
CA ASP A 449 4.03 6.04 13.00
C ASP A 449 5.10 6.31 14.07
N LEU A 450 5.49 5.27 14.78
CA LEU A 450 6.53 5.31 15.81
C LEU A 450 7.84 4.77 15.23
N GLY A 451 8.93 5.43 15.60
CA GLY A 451 10.25 5.03 15.14
C GLY A 451 11.38 5.72 15.88
N TYR A 452 12.58 5.51 15.39
CA TYR A 452 13.79 6.18 15.84
C TYR A 452 14.81 6.31 14.71
N MET A 453 15.80 7.17 14.88
CA MET A 453 16.94 7.29 13.96
C MET A 453 18.10 6.42 14.43
N LEU A 454 18.80 5.80 13.48
CA LEU A 454 20.04 5.05 13.70
C LEU A 454 21.00 5.27 12.51
N ASP A 455 22.16 5.84 12.76
CA ASP A 455 23.15 6.20 11.71
C ASP A 455 22.52 7.06 10.59
N GLY A 456 21.60 7.97 10.94
CA GLY A 456 20.85 8.78 9.99
C GLY A 456 19.81 7.99 9.15
N GLN A 457 19.47 6.77 9.52
CA GLN A 457 18.45 5.94 8.88
C GLN A 457 17.22 5.77 9.78
N LEU A 458 16.05 5.75 9.17
CA LEU A 458 14.78 5.50 9.86
C LEU A 458 14.61 4.02 10.21
N VAL A 459 14.13 3.79 11.43
CA VAL A 459 13.68 2.48 11.91
C VAL A 459 12.25 2.61 12.40
N ILE A 460 11.32 1.88 11.79
CA ILE A 460 9.90 1.91 12.11
C ILE A 460 9.60 0.81 13.11
N ILE A 461 8.93 1.13 14.23
CA ILE A 461 8.61 0.17 15.29
C ILE A 461 7.12 -0.12 15.45
N GLY A 462 6.23 0.68 14.83
CA GLY A 462 4.78 0.46 14.85
C GLY A 462 3.98 1.71 14.60
N ARG A 463 2.68 1.65 14.88
CA ARG A 463 1.77 2.79 14.82
C ARG A 463 1.30 3.18 16.21
N LYS A 464 1.28 4.49 16.48
CA LYS A 464 0.83 5.04 17.78
C LYS A 464 -0.59 4.57 18.15
N LYS A 465 -1.50 4.56 17.19
CA LYS A 465 -2.91 4.16 17.39
C LYS A 465 -3.14 2.65 17.55
N ASP A 466 -2.18 1.84 17.11
CA ASP A 466 -2.29 0.38 17.18
C ASP A 466 -1.68 -0.17 18.49
N LEU A 467 -0.95 0.64 19.26
CA LEU A 467 -0.38 0.21 20.52
C LEU A 467 -1.47 -0.23 21.49
N ILE A 468 -1.25 -1.37 22.12
CA ILE A 468 -2.05 -1.90 23.21
C ILE A 468 -1.40 -1.44 24.52
N ILE A 469 -2.14 -0.71 25.35
CA ILE A 469 -1.61 -0.14 26.59
C ILE A 469 -2.16 -0.92 27.79
N ILE A 470 -1.35 -1.79 28.37
CA ILE A 470 -1.73 -2.59 29.54
C ILE A 470 -0.79 -2.28 30.70
N ASN A 471 -1.35 -1.84 31.83
CA ASN A 471 -0.58 -1.49 33.03
C ASN A 471 0.56 -0.50 32.75
N GLY A 472 0.32 0.51 31.89
CA GLY A 472 1.30 1.51 31.46
C GLY A 472 2.40 0.99 30.53
N ARG A 473 2.30 -0.25 30.02
CA ARG A 473 3.23 -0.83 29.06
C ARG A 473 2.65 -0.73 27.64
N ASN A 474 3.42 -0.19 26.73
CA ASN A 474 3.11 -0.16 25.31
C ASN A 474 3.48 -1.50 24.65
N ILE A 475 2.49 -2.22 24.14
CA ILE A 475 2.63 -3.53 23.52
C ILE A 475 2.26 -3.41 22.05
N SER A 476 3.13 -3.87 21.17
CA SER A 476 2.83 -3.94 19.74
C SER A 476 1.90 -5.12 19.48
N PRO A 477 0.73 -4.92 18.81
CA PRO A 477 -0.16 -6.01 18.44
C PRO A 477 0.56 -7.12 17.66
N GLN A 478 1.51 -6.72 16.82
CA GLN A 478 2.31 -7.65 16.00
C GLN A 478 3.13 -8.63 16.84
N ASP A 479 3.46 -8.28 18.09
CA ASP A 479 4.19 -9.18 18.98
C ASP A 479 3.28 -10.32 19.45
N ILE A 480 2.03 -10.00 19.79
CA ILE A 480 1.01 -10.99 20.17
C ILE A 480 0.67 -11.87 18.95
N GLU A 481 0.48 -11.27 17.77
CA GLU A 481 0.22 -11.97 16.52
C GLU A 481 1.36 -12.94 16.17
N TYR A 482 2.60 -12.53 16.40
CA TYR A 482 3.78 -13.35 16.12
C TYR A 482 3.85 -14.60 17.00
N VAL A 483 3.44 -14.51 18.28
CA VAL A 483 3.37 -15.68 19.16
C VAL A 483 2.38 -16.71 18.61
N ALA A 484 1.24 -16.25 18.08
CA ALA A 484 0.25 -17.13 17.46
C ALA A 484 0.79 -17.77 16.17
N GLU A 485 1.45 -17.00 15.32
CA GLU A 485 1.98 -17.47 14.03
C GLU A 485 3.16 -18.44 14.16
N LYS A 486 3.75 -18.59 15.34
CA LYS A 486 4.73 -19.66 15.63
C LYS A 486 4.07 -21.04 15.70
N GLN A 487 2.75 -21.12 15.91
CA GLN A 487 2.04 -22.39 15.98
C GLN A 487 1.94 -23.00 14.58
N PRO A 488 2.18 -24.33 14.43
CA PRO A 488 2.14 -24.98 13.12
C PRO A 488 0.75 -24.98 12.48
N GLU A 489 -0.30 -24.84 13.29
CA GLU A 489 -1.70 -24.79 12.86
C GLU A 489 -2.14 -23.43 12.33
N ILE A 490 -1.43 -22.35 12.70
CA ILE A 490 -1.79 -20.95 12.37
C ILE A 490 -0.93 -20.48 11.20
N ARG A 491 -1.58 -19.92 10.20
CA ARG A 491 -0.90 -19.31 9.06
C ARG A 491 -0.57 -17.85 9.37
N LEU A 492 0.40 -17.32 8.66
CA LEU A 492 0.70 -15.89 8.71
C LEU A 492 -0.52 -15.10 8.21
N GLY A 493 -0.91 -14.09 9.01
CA GLY A 493 -2.06 -13.25 8.73
C GLY A 493 -3.41 -13.80 9.20
N ASP A 494 -3.45 -15.05 9.72
CA ASP A 494 -4.65 -15.66 10.31
C ASP A 494 -4.83 -15.23 11.79
N ALA A 495 -4.07 -14.26 12.28
CA ALA A 495 -4.14 -13.76 13.66
C ALA A 495 -4.11 -12.23 13.70
N LEU A 496 -5.01 -11.62 14.47
CA LEU A 496 -5.08 -10.17 14.69
C LEU A 496 -5.22 -9.85 16.18
N ALA A 497 -4.33 -9.02 16.69
CA ALA A 497 -4.37 -8.53 18.06
C ALA A 497 -4.77 -7.05 18.12
N PHE A 498 -5.53 -6.68 19.16
CA PHE A 498 -5.96 -5.32 19.44
C PHE A 498 -6.36 -5.18 20.91
N ALA A 499 -6.51 -3.93 21.37
CA ALA A 499 -7.05 -3.63 22.69
C ALA A 499 -8.57 -3.40 22.63
N VAL A 500 -9.25 -3.80 23.72
CA VAL A 500 -10.63 -3.44 23.99
C VAL A 500 -10.75 -2.87 25.42
N PRO A 501 -11.71 -1.95 25.68
CA PRO A 501 -11.99 -1.50 27.04
C PRO A 501 -12.42 -2.67 27.92
N ALA A 502 -11.87 -2.76 29.13
CA ALA A 502 -12.35 -3.64 30.17
C ALA A 502 -13.38 -2.93 31.05
N SER A 503 -14.07 -3.68 31.92
CA SER A 503 -15.13 -3.15 32.80
C SER A 503 -14.65 -2.14 33.86
N ASP A 504 -13.34 -2.04 34.07
CA ASP A 504 -12.67 -1.14 35.03
C ASP A 504 -11.96 0.06 34.39
N ASP A 505 -12.36 0.45 33.17
CA ASP A 505 -11.73 1.50 32.35
C ASP A 505 -10.26 1.21 31.95
N SER A 506 -9.74 0.01 32.23
CA SER A 506 -8.46 -0.45 31.69
C SER A 506 -8.61 -1.01 30.26
N GLU A 507 -7.50 -1.32 29.61
CA GLU A 507 -7.49 -2.04 28.34
C GLU A 507 -7.16 -3.52 28.56
N THR A 508 -7.85 -4.37 27.81
CA THR A 508 -7.55 -5.81 27.71
C THR A 508 -7.09 -6.15 26.31
N SER A 509 -6.03 -6.93 26.18
CA SER A 509 -5.60 -7.43 24.88
C SER A 509 -6.47 -8.59 24.41
N VAL A 510 -6.83 -8.54 23.14
CA VAL A 510 -7.58 -9.58 22.44
C VAL A 510 -6.78 -10.07 21.27
N LEU A 511 -6.73 -11.37 21.09
CA LEU A 511 -6.18 -12.04 19.90
C LEU A 511 -7.29 -12.85 19.24
N VAL A 512 -7.67 -12.47 18.02
CA VAL A 512 -8.61 -13.24 17.18
C VAL A 512 -7.81 -14.05 16.18
N VAL A 513 -8.06 -15.36 16.13
CA VAL A 513 -7.32 -16.31 15.28
C VAL A 513 -8.26 -17.11 14.40
N GLU A 514 -7.99 -17.13 13.10
CA GLU A 514 -8.67 -18.02 12.17
C GLU A 514 -8.19 -19.45 12.34
N TYR A 515 -9.11 -20.37 12.65
CA TYR A 515 -8.77 -21.75 12.89
C TYR A 515 -9.78 -22.70 12.23
N ARG A 516 -9.25 -23.67 11.47
CA ARG A 516 -10.07 -24.59 10.67
C ARG A 516 -10.73 -25.71 11.47
N GLU A 517 -10.11 -26.08 12.59
CA GLU A 517 -10.60 -27.18 13.40
C GLU A 517 -11.91 -26.79 14.10
N THR A 518 -12.90 -27.68 14.05
CA THR A 518 -14.20 -27.52 14.69
C THR A 518 -14.32 -28.29 16.01
N ASP A 519 -13.42 -29.22 16.26
CA ASP A 519 -13.36 -30.01 17.50
C ASP A 519 -13.13 -29.10 18.72
N THR A 520 -14.05 -29.16 19.66
CA THR A 520 -14.09 -28.29 20.84
C THR A 520 -12.87 -28.48 21.75
N GLU A 521 -12.39 -29.71 21.89
CA GLU A 521 -11.26 -30.05 22.75
C GLU A 521 -9.97 -29.47 22.18
N LYS A 522 -9.71 -29.67 20.89
CA LYS A 522 -8.54 -29.10 20.20
C LYS A 522 -8.58 -27.57 20.15
N ARG A 523 -9.76 -26.97 20.03
CA ARG A 523 -9.92 -25.51 20.10
C ARG A 523 -9.60 -24.97 21.47
N THR A 524 -10.02 -25.65 22.53
CA THR A 524 -9.71 -25.29 23.91
C THR A 524 -8.22 -25.41 24.18
N GLU A 525 -7.60 -26.52 23.75
CA GLU A 525 -6.15 -26.73 23.87
C GLU A 525 -5.33 -25.63 23.18
N LEU A 526 -5.67 -25.27 21.93
CA LEU A 526 -4.98 -24.20 21.22
C LEU A 526 -5.15 -22.84 21.92
N ARG A 527 -6.36 -22.53 22.39
CA ARG A 527 -6.64 -21.28 23.13
C ARG A 527 -5.80 -21.15 24.40
N GLU A 528 -5.77 -22.19 25.21
CA GLU A 528 -5.00 -22.22 26.46
C GLU A 528 -3.49 -22.12 26.18
N ARG A 529 -3.01 -22.85 25.19
CA ARG A 529 -1.60 -22.81 24.75
C ARG A 529 -1.19 -21.41 24.31
N LEU A 530 -1.99 -20.74 23.48
CA LEU A 530 -1.74 -19.38 23.04
C LEU A 530 -1.75 -18.38 24.18
N SER A 531 -2.75 -18.42 25.06
CA SER A 531 -2.84 -17.54 26.22
C SER A 531 -1.63 -17.70 27.15
N MET A 532 -1.20 -18.94 27.40
CA MET A 532 -0.03 -19.24 28.21
C MET A 532 1.27 -18.72 27.57
N GLN A 533 1.45 -18.92 26.26
CA GLN A 533 2.66 -18.47 25.56
C GLN A 533 2.72 -16.93 25.48
N ILE A 534 1.60 -16.25 25.22
CA ILE A 534 1.54 -14.79 25.21
C ILE A 534 1.91 -14.25 26.61
N ARG A 535 1.37 -14.86 27.67
CA ARG A 535 1.76 -14.49 29.04
C ARG A 535 3.24 -14.71 29.31
N GLN A 536 3.83 -15.81 28.82
CA GLN A 536 5.26 -16.12 29.00
C GLN A 536 6.18 -15.21 28.18
N GLU A 537 5.85 -14.95 26.91
CA GLU A 537 6.72 -14.21 26.00
C GLU A 537 6.52 -12.70 26.06
N ILE A 538 5.27 -12.23 26.20
CA ILE A 538 4.91 -10.81 26.19
C ILE A 538 4.69 -10.26 27.61
N GLY A 539 4.31 -11.13 28.55
CA GLY A 539 4.08 -10.78 29.96
C GLY A 539 2.74 -10.10 30.21
N VAL A 540 1.72 -10.38 29.39
CA VAL A 540 0.35 -9.87 29.53
C VAL A 540 -0.67 -10.99 29.36
N ASP A 541 -1.81 -10.81 30.00
CA ASP A 541 -2.98 -11.65 29.75
C ASP A 541 -3.64 -11.22 28.46
N CYS A 542 -4.03 -12.20 27.63
CA CYS A 542 -4.66 -11.96 26.36
C CYS A 542 -5.88 -12.88 26.21
N PHE A 543 -7.02 -12.28 25.90
CA PHE A 543 -8.19 -13.05 25.52
C PHE A 543 -8.02 -13.60 24.10
N VAL A 544 -8.14 -14.93 23.95
CA VAL A 544 -7.96 -15.58 22.65
C VAL A 544 -9.32 -16.07 22.13
N GLU A 545 -9.75 -15.50 21.00
CA GLU A 545 -10.95 -15.93 20.26
C GLU A 545 -10.54 -16.73 19.02
N LEU A 546 -11.06 -17.92 18.84
CA LEU A 546 -10.88 -18.70 17.61
C LEU A 546 -12.12 -18.54 16.73
N VAL A 547 -11.92 -18.10 15.49
CA VAL A 547 -12.99 -17.86 14.50
C VAL A 547 -12.83 -18.77 13.27
N PRO A 548 -13.88 -18.99 12.47
CA PRO A 548 -13.75 -19.68 11.20
C PRO A 548 -12.77 -18.97 10.24
N ILE A 549 -12.22 -19.72 9.30
CA ILE A 549 -11.35 -19.16 8.26
C ILE A 549 -12.12 -18.15 7.39
N ASN A 550 -11.43 -17.12 6.89
CA ASN A 550 -11.96 -15.98 6.13
C ASN A 550 -12.93 -15.10 6.94
N THR A 551 -12.79 -15.06 8.26
CA THR A 551 -13.58 -14.18 9.15
C THR A 551 -12.85 -12.87 9.42
N LEU A 552 -11.51 -12.90 9.47
CA LEU A 552 -10.72 -11.72 9.77
C LEU A 552 -10.84 -10.66 8.66
N PRO A 553 -11.20 -9.43 9.03
CA PRO A 553 -11.38 -8.37 8.05
C PRO A 553 -10.05 -7.86 7.52
N SER A 554 -10.03 -7.61 6.21
CA SER A 554 -8.90 -7.00 5.53
C SER A 554 -9.27 -5.62 4.99
N THR A 555 -8.25 -4.79 4.78
CA THR A 555 -8.39 -3.54 4.02
C THR A 555 -8.55 -3.85 2.52
N SER A 556 -8.91 -2.86 1.72
CA SER A 556 -8.96 -2.97 0.26
C SER A 556 -7.64 -3.43 -0.36
N SER A 557 -6.50 -3.11 0.28
CA SER A 557 -5.16 -3.55 -0.16
C SER A 557 -4.79 -4.98 0.31
N GLY A 558 -5.71 -5.70 0.97
CA GLY A 558 -5.47 -7.05 1.48
C GLY A 558 -4.74 -7.12 2.82
N LYS A 559 -4.43 -5.97 3.45
CA LYS A 559 -3.80 -5.92 4.78
C LYS A 559 -4.83 -6.22 5.86
N PRO A 560 -4.47 -6.91 6.95
CA PRO A 560 -5.34 -7.11 8.09
C PRO A 560 -5.83 -5.79 8.68
N SER A 561 -7.13 -5.69 9.00
CA SER A 561 -7.75 -4.48 9.56
C SER A 561 -8.09 -4.66 11.04
N ARG A 562 -7.19 -4.22 11.93
CA ARG A 562 -7.40 -4.31 13.39
C ARG A 562 -8.62 -3.53 13.87
N SER A 563 -8.87 -2.35 13.30
CA SER A 563 -10.02 -1.53 13.67
C SER A 563 -11.36 -2.21 13.36
N LYS A 564 -11.47 -2.83 12.18
CA LYS A 564 -12.67 -3.61 11.82
C LYS A 564 -12.79 -4.89 12.64
N ALA A 565 -11.68 -5.61 12.89
CA ALA A 565 -11.67 -6.80 13.73
C ALA A 565 -12.12 -6.48 15.17
N ARG A 566 -11.66 -5.36 15.71
CA ARG A 566 -12.09 -4.86 17.02
C ARG A 566 -13.58 -4.57 17.07
N LEU A 567 -14.12 -3.88 16.07
CA LEU A 567 -15.57 -3.58 16.00
C LEU A 567 -16.39 -4.86 15.92
N GLN A 568 -16.05 -5.79 15.03
CA GLN A 568 -16.73 -7.07 14.90
C GLN A 568 -16.66 -7.91 16.18
N PHE A 569 -15.54 -7.86 16.89
CA PHE A 569 -15.39 -8.54 18.18
C PHE A 569 -16.34 -7.95 19.23
N LEU A 570 -16.40 -6.61 19.35
CA LEU A 570 -17.29 -5.93 20.28
C LEU A 570 -18.77 -6.18 19.96
N GLU A 571 -19.16 -6.24 18.69
CA GLU A 571 -20.50 -6.60 18.26
C GLU A 571 -20.85 -8.03 18.69
N ARG A 572 -19.96 -9.00 18.47
CA ARG A 572 -20.18 -10.41 18.89
C ARG A 572 -20.34 -10.56 20.40
N ILE A 573 -19.58 -9.82 21.21
CA ILE A 573 -19.74 -9.84 22.67
C ILE A 573 -21.11 -9.31 23.06
N LYS A 574 -21.52 -8.17 22.49
CA LYS A 574 -22.81 -7.54 22.77
C LYS A 574 -23.98 -8.48 22.43
N ASP A 575 -23.95 -9.11 21.26
CA ASP A 575 -24.96 -10.11 20.86
C ASP A 575 -25.01 -11.29 21.84
N HIS A 576 -23.86 -11.74 22.36
CA HIS A 576 -23.82 -12.81 23.37
C HIS A 576 -24.40 -12.39 24.72
N GLU A 577 -24.15 -11.17 25.18
CA GLU A 577 -24.70 -10.62 26.42
C GLU A 577 -26.22 -10.43 26.32
N GLU A 578 -26.71 -9.90 25.19
CA GLU A 578 -28.14 -9.74 24.92
C GLU A 578 -28.86 -11.12 24.82
N ALA A 579 -28.23 -12.12 24.19
CA ALA A 579 -28.78 -13.48 24.12
C ALA A 579 -28.84 -14.16 25.49
N GLN A 580 -27.89 -13.92 26.39
CA GLN A 580 -27.90 -14.43 27.76
C GLN A 580 -28.88 -13.68 28.66
N GLY A 581 -29.04 -12.36 28.47
CA GLY A 581 -30.01 -11.53 29.18
C GLY A 581 -31.47 -11.77 28.76
N ALA A 582 -31.71 -12.29 27.55
CA ALA A 582 -33.03 -12.64 27.05
C ALA A 582 -33.52 -14.03 27.55
N VAL A 583 -32.64 -14.84 28.16
CA VAL A 583 -32.92 -16.19 28.68
C VAL A 583 -33.07 -16.18 30.22
N ALA A 584 -32.75 -15.06 30.87
CA ALA A 584 -32.94 -14.83 32.32
C ALA A 584 -34.21 -14.02 32.59
#